data_dbf282c0623ef1527b42a06002894e0d
#
_entry.id   dbf282c0623ef1527b42a06002894e0d
#
_cell.length_a   1.000
_cell.length_b   1.000
_cell.length_c   1.000
_cell.angle_alpha   90.00
_cell.angle_beta   90.00
_cell.angle_gamma   90.00
#
_symmetry.space_group_name_H-M   'P 1'
#
loop_
_entity.id
_entity.type
_entity.pdbx_description
1 polymer ?
#
loop_
_entity_poly.entity_id
_entity_poly.type
_entity_poly.pdbx_seq_one_letter_code
_entity_poly.pdbx_strand_id
1 'polypeptide(L)'
;MKSFKKILAVTLAVATLAPSFAFAEKKDYGSAKNVIMMIPDGMSVEALTTARWMTKDKKFVMDDMATGLVRTNNSNTPIADSAPAATAMAAGIKTESPFVGCYPTKAGMPGAAELEKDRAKQPIANVLEGAKRSGRSTGIVSTSNIQHATPADFSAHNPDRNNYEDLGEQQVYQDMEVVLGAGSTYLSKETRKDKEDLLAEIKNKGYDYVTTKKAMEDSKGDKIWGLFEDKSFPYEIDRDKVNKPSLAEMTDKALKVLSKNDKGFFLMVEGSEVDWAAHSNDPVALIHEIKAFDDAVKVAKDFADIHKDTVIVIAADHGTGGITFGHRNITKGYDKTPLNEFTDLILSAKISVTKAAEEVKEDKSNVKDVMAKDFGIKDLTEEEMNLIKSEKDVVSAMGRIISARSHIAWTTGGHVGGDIGLYSYSTSDKAERLIGTVHNYEIGRYLEDVLDLDLDKLTEELYQPIRKGFEDKGAEVNFVKKGENDYEAIVTKGEDKIVFPVSKNYAIKNGEKVELGGLTIYSTRAVYVPKKAFDLVK
;
A
#
# COMPACT_ATOMS: atom_id res chain seq x y z
N MET A 1 72.78 -54.17 -11.28
CA MET A 1 72.20 -53.65 -10.06
C MET A 1 70.98 -52.78 -10.44
N LYS A 2 69.79 -53.26 -10.12
CA LYS A 2 68.50 -52.71 -10.59
C LYS A 2 68.01 -51.65 -9.60
N SER A 3 67.80 -50.41 -10.10
CA SER A 3 67.22 -49.32 -9.37
C SER A 3 65.68 -49.34 -9.54
N PHE A 4 64.95 -49.46 -8.41
CA PHE A 4 63.47 -49.36 -8.38
C PHE A 4 63.06 -47.91 -8.27
N LYS A 5 62.38 -47.39 -9.29
CA LYS A 5 61.64 -46.09 -9.24
C LYS A 5 60.26 -46.36 -8.60
N LYS A 6 60.01 -45.79 -7.43
CA LYS A 6 58.67 -45.72 -6.84
C LYS A 6 57.92 -44.54 -7.48
N ILE A 7 56.83 -44.85 -8.17
CA ILE A 7 55.88 -43.87 -8.65
C ILE A 7 54.88 -43.63 -7.51
N LEU A 8 54.86 -42.39 -6.98
CA LEU A 8 53.88 -41.95 -6.01
C LEU A 8 52.67 -41.41 -6.78
N ALA A 9 51.55 -42.13 -6.78
CA ALA A 9 50.29 -41.66 -7.32
C ALA A 9 49.64 -40.72 -6.28
N VAL A 10 49.58 -39.41 -6.59
CA VAL A 10 48.82 -38.44 -5.83
C VAL A 10 47.40 -38.45 -6.38
N THR A 11 46.47 -39.03 -5.64
CA THR A 11 45.04 -38.95 -5.97
C THR A 11 44.52 -37.62 -5.50
N LEU A 12 44.26 -36.69 -6.45
CA LEU A 12 43.65 -35.40 -6.20
C LEU A 12 42.16 -35.65 -5.99
N ALA A 13 41.70 -35.66 -4.74
CA ALA A 13 40.26 -35.61 -4.43
C ALA A 13 39.73 -34.20 -4.69
N VAL A 14 39.09 -34.03 -5.84
CA VAL A 14 38.29 -32.82 -6.11
C VAL A 14 37.02 -32.94 -5.27
N ALA A 15 37.02 -32.34 -4.09
CA ALA A 15 35.79 -32.09 -3.37
C ALA A 15 34.97 -31.04 -4.14
N THR A 16 33.95 -31.47 -4.85
CA THR A 16 32.93 -30.59 -5.38
C THR A 16 32.18 -29.97 -4.20
N LEU A 17 32.56 -28.78 -3.82
CA LEU A 17 31.75 -27.92 -2.99
C LEU A 17 30.49 -27.57 -3.80
N ALA A 18 29.47 -28.41 -3.73
CA ALA A 18 28.12 -27.99 -4.04
C ALA A 18 27.80 -26.83 -3.07
N PRO A 19 27.36 -25.67 -3.53
CA PRO A 19 26.83 -24.69 -2.62
C PRO A 19 25.60 -25.32 -1.96
N SER A 20 25.73 -25.70 -0.70
CA SER A 20 24.58 -25.94 0.15
C SER A 20 23.93 -24.58 0.31
N PHE A 21 22.88 -24.32 -0.47
CA PHE A 21 21.90 -23.34 -0.10
C PHE A 21 21.32 -23.83 1.23
N ALA A 22 21.87 -23.35 2.33
CA ALA A 22 21.19 -23.42 3.60
C ALA A 22 19.90 -22.61 3.38
N PHE A 23 18.78 -23.29 3.22
CA PHE A 23 17.49 -22.68 3.48
C PHE A 23 17.62 -22.16 4.91
N ALA A 24 17.63 -20.84 5.07
CA ALA A 24 17.52 -20.25 6.39
C ALA A 24 16.28 -20.90 7.02
N GLU A 25 16.46 -21.54 8.17
CA GLU A 25 15.34 -22.09 8.94
C GLU A 25 14.26 -21.01 9.02
N LYS A 26 13.03 -21.35 8.59
CA LYS A 26 11.91 -20.39 8.65
C LYS A 26 11.80 -19.95 10.10
N LYS A 27 12.06 -18.68 10.39
CA LYS A 27 11.96 -18.16 11.75
C LYS A 27 10.48 -18.18 12.14
N ASP A 28 10.18 -18.80 13.25
CA ASP A 28 8.85 -18.76 13.86
C ASP A 28 8.74 -17.49 14.71
N TYR A 29 7.87 -16.58 14.30
CA TYR A 29 7.60 -15.33 15.02
C TYR A 29 6.45 -15.48 16.01
N GLY A 30 5.85 -16.67 16.14
CA GLY A 30 4.71 -16.94 16.98
C GLY A 30 3.40 -16.43 16.39
N SER A 31 2.41 -16.09 17.23
CA SER A 31 1.08 -15.73 16.74
C SER A 31 0.45 -14.54 17.48
N ALA A 32 -0.41 -13.81 16.78
CA ALA A 32 -1.23 -12.74 17.34
C ALA A 32 -2.68 -12.86 16.88
N LYS A 33 -3.59 -12.44 17.75
CA LYS A 33 -5.02 -12.37 17.46
C LYS A 33 -5.33 -11.27 16.44
N ASN A 34 -4.76 -10.08 16.67
CA ASN A 34 -4.97 -8.89 15.88
C ASN A 34 -3.66 -8.42 15.24
N VAL A 35 -3.70 -8.05 13.98
CA VAL A 35 -2.54 -7.55 13.24
C VAL A 35 -2.93 -6.26 12.50
N ILE A 36 -2.09 -5.23 12.66
CA ILE A 36 -2.26 -3.92 12.03
C ILE A 36 -0.99 -3.63 11.22
N MET A 37 -1.12 -3.50 9.91
CA MET A 37 -0.07 -3.00 9.02
C MET A 37 -0.33 -1.53 8.72
N MET A 38 0.65 -0.66 8.98
CA MET A 38 0.52 0.78 8.78
C MET A 38 1.60 1.27 7.80
N ILE A 39 1.20 1.95 6.73
CA ILE A 39 2.07 2.34 5.63
C ILE A 39 2.00 3.87 5.43
N PRO A 40 3.03 4.61 5.85
CA PRO A 40 3.21 6.01 5.46
C PRO A 40 3.86 6.04 4.08
N ASP A 41 3.06 6.04 3.00
CA ASP A 41 3.53 5.96 1.61
C ASP A 41 4.59 7.03 1.33
N GLY A 42 5.71 6.63 0.75
CA GLY A 42 6.80 7.54 0.38
C GLY A 42 7.63 8.14 1.52
N MET A 43 7.41 7.74 2.79
CA MET A 43 8.11 8.32 3.94
C MET A 43 9.56 7.82 4.07
N SER A 44 10.53 8.62 3.64
CA SER A 44 11.94 8.37 3.93
C SER A 44 12.29 8.67 5.40
N VAL A 45 13.43 8.16 5.86
CA VAL A 45 13.97 8.46 7.21
C VAL A 45 14.22 9.97 7.39
N GLU A 46 14.67 10.64 6.33
CA GLU A 46 14.91 12.09 6.33
C GLU A 46 13.61 12.89 6.39
N ALA A 47 12.55 12.42 5.72
CA ALA A 47 11.22 13.03 5.80
C ALA A 47 10.68 12.97 7.24
N LEU A 48 10.74 11.79 7.87
CA LEU A 48 10.36 11.62 9.27
C LEU A 48 11.20 12.48 10.20
N THR A 49 12.52 12.55 9.99
CA THR A 49 13.43 13.38 10.81
C THR A 49 13.06 14.85 10.70
N THR A 50 12.80 15.33 9.48
CA THR A 50 12.39 16.71 9.22
C THR A 50 11.06 17.02 9.95
N ALA A 51 10.07 16.16 9.81
CA ALA A 51 8.77 16.33 10.49
C ALA A 51 8.92 16.27 12.02
N ARG A 52 9.79 15.42 12.57
CA ARG A 52 10.04 15.31 14.01
C ARG A 52 10.51 16.64 14.59
N TRP A 53 11.41 17.37 13.92
CA TRP A 53 11.87 18.69 14.38
C TRP A 53 10.73 19.73 14.39
N MET A 54 9.63 19.50 13.65
CA MET A 54 8.46 20.36 13.62
C MET A 54 7.42 20.04 14.72
N THR A 55 7.57 18.93 15.47
CA THR A 55 6.70 18.61 16.61
C THR A 55 7.09 19.39 17.86
N LYS A 56 6.14 19.58 18.78
CA LYS A 56 6.39 20.28 20.05
C LYS A 56 7.48 19.61 20.88
N ASP A 57 7.37 18.30 21.04
CA ASP A 57 8.24 17.52 21.94
C ASP A 57 9.44 16.91 21.20
N LYS A 58 9.60 17.21 19.90
CA LYS A 58 10.64 16.65 19.02
C LYS A 58 10.63 15.11 19.02
N LYS A 59 9.43 14.52 19.12
CA LYS A 59 9.23 13.08 19.21
C LYS A 59 7.91 12.69 18.53
N PHE A 60 7.88 11.51 17.92
CA PHE A 60 6.70 10.82 17.45
C PHE A 60 6.41 9.58 18.31
N VAL A 61 5.18 9.08 18.28
CA VAL A 61 4.78 7.84 18.96
C VAL A 61 5.53 6.64 18.35
N MET A 62 5.69 6.62 17.03
CA MET A 62 6.41 5.56 16.33
C MET A 62 7.91 5.49 16.68
N ASP A 63 8.53 6.55 17.21
CA ASP A 63 9.95 6.53 17.59
C ASP A 63 10.26 5.44 18.62
N ASP A 64 9.32 5.15 19.54
CA ASP A 64 9.47 4.10 20.56
C ASP A 64 9.27 2.67 19.99
N MET A 65 8.86 2.56 18.73
CA MET A 65 8.62 1.28 18.04
C MET A 65 9.73 0.93 17.04
N ALA A 66 10.74 1.79 16.85
CA ALA A 66 11.80 1.59 15.86
C ALA A 66 12.56 0.28 16.12
N THR A 67 12.68 -0.57 15.09
CA THR A 67 13.31 -1.89 15.19
C THR A 67 14.34 -2.19 14.11
N GLY A 68 14.40 -1.40 13.04
CA GLY A 68 15.36 -1.63 11.97
C GLY A 68 15.13 -0.80 10.71
N LEU A 69 15.49 -1.39 9.57
CA LEU A 69 15.38 -0.80 8.24
C LEU A 69 14.74 -1.79 7.25
N VAL A 70 14.17 -1.28 6.17
CA VAL A 70 13.59 -2.09 5.09
C VAL A 70 14.22 -1.73 3.74
N ARG A 71 14.61 -2.76 2.99
CA ARG A 71 15.05 -2.68 1.60
C ARG A 71 13.84 -2.80 0.68
N THR A 72 13.54 -1.75 -0.05
CA THR A 72 12.26 -1.59 -0.78
C THR A 72 12.29 -2.03 -2.24
N ASN A 73 13.46 -2.31 -2.83
CA ASN A 73 13.61 -2.62 -4.25
C ASN A 73 12.56 -3.59 -4.80
N ASN A 74 12.12 -3.36 -6.03
CA ASN A 74 11.25 -4.27 -6.79
C ASN A 74 11.99 -5.57 -7.18
N SER A 75 11.31 -6.49 -7.86
CA SER A 75 11.93 -7.70 -8.42
C SER A 75 12.98 -7.40 -9.50
N ASN A 76 12.86 -6.27 -10.20
CA ASN A 76 13.64 -5.94 -11.41
C ASN A 76 14.31 -4.54 -11.39
N THR A 77 14.04 -3.70 -10.39
CA THR A 77 14.58 -2.33 -10.30
C THR A 77 14.96 -1.96 -8.87
N PRO A 78 16.00 -1.11 -8.66
CA PRO A 78 16.44 -0.71 -7.33
C PRO A 78 15.51 0.32 -6.66
N ILE A 79 14.76 1.10 -7.43
CA ILE A 79 13.80 2.08 -6.91
C ILE A 79 12.41 1.47 -7.02
N ALA A 80 11.70 1.42 -5.91
CA ALA A 80 10.37 0.85 -5.84
C ALA A 80 9.28 1.81 -6.36
N ASP A 81 8.19 1.21 -6.83
CA ASP A 81 6.89 1.83 -7.04
C ASP A 81 5.92 1.25 -6.00
N SER A 82 4.85 1.96 -5.63
CA SER A 82 3.93 1.55 -4.56
C SER A 82 3.30 0.18 -4.82
N ALA A 83 2.85 -0.11 -6.06
CA ALA A 83 2.21 -1.39 -6.37
C ALA A 83 3.13 -2.61 -6.10
N PRO A 84 4.36 -2.71 -6.64
CA PRO A 84 5.21 -3.85 -6.33
C PRO A 84 5.72 -3.86 -4.88
N ALA A 85 5.88 -2.69 -4.24
CA ALA A 85 6.35 -2.62 -2.86
C ALA A 85 5.26 -3.08 -1.87
N ALA A 86 4.03 -2.62 -2.03
CA ALA A 86 2.90 -3.06 -1.21
C ALA A 86 2.50 -4.51 -1.50
N THR A 87 2.57 -5.00 -2.77
CA THR A 87 2.45 -6.43 -3.09
C THR A 87 3.44 -7.26 -2.26
N ALA A 88 4.71 -6.83 -2.18
CA ALA A 88 5.71 -7.55 -1.41
C ALA A 88 5.35 -7.62 0.09
N MET A 89 4.83 -6.53 0.67
CA MET A 89 4.37 -6.48 2.06
C MET A 89 3.07 -7.28 2.30
N ALA A 90 2.19 -7.37 1.30
CA ALA A 90 0.92 -8.07 1.41
C ALA A 90 1.02 -9.57 1.15
N ALA A 91 1.86 -9.99 0.20
CA ALA A 91 1.91 -11.36 -0.30
C ALA A 91 3.26 -12.07 -0.05
N GLY A 92 4.26 -11.37 0.51
CA GLY A 92 5.56 -11.95 0.78
C GLY A 92 6.39 -12.30 -0.47
N ILE A 93 6.10 -11.68 -1.61
CA ILE A 93 6.77 -11.91 -2.89
C ILE A 93 7.02 -10.57 -3.59
N LYS A 94 8.30 -10.30 -3.95
CA LYS A 94 8.62 -9.13 -4.77
C LYS A 94 8.08 -9.26 -6.18
N THR A 95 7.45 -8.20 -6.68
CA THR A 95 6.96 -8.09 -8.06
C THR A 95 7.51 -6.85 -8.76
N GLU A 96 7.01 -6.54 -9.94
CA GLU A 96 7.43 -5.41 -10.78
C GLU A 96 6.27 -4.43 -11.03
N SER A 97 6.58 -3.15 -11.24
CA SER A 97 5.59 -2.16 -11.67
C SER A 97 5.08 -2.51 -13.09
N PRO A 98 3.78 -2.36 -13.35
CA PRO A 98 2.73 -1.78 -12.50
C PRO A 98 1.81 -2.83 -11.81
N PHE A 99 2.34 -3.98 -11.41
CA PHE A 99 1.54 -5.13 -10.93
C PHE A 99 1.06 -4.95 -9.49
N VAL A 100 -0.22 -5.21 -9.28
CA VAL A 100 -0.93 -5.29 -8.01
C VAL A 100 -1.23 -6.77 -7.73
N GLY A 101 -0.66 -7.34 -6.66
CA GLY A 101 -0.94 -8.70 -6.21
C GLY A 101 -0.70 -9.79 -7.23
N CYS A 102 0.28 -9.64 -8.13
CA CYS A 102 0.57 -10.59 -9.22
C CYS A 102 2.05 -10.99 -9.26
N TYR A 103 2.31 -12.25 -9.66
CA TYR A 103 3.68 -12.75 -9.89
C TYR A 103 4.41 -11.94 -10.96
N PRO A 104 5.71 -11.67 -10.76
CA PRO A 104 6.52 -10.90 -11.70
C PRO A 104 6.76 -11.65 -13.01
N THR A 105 7.09 -10.88 -14.07
CA THR A 105 7.63 -11.39 -15.33
C THR A 105 9.14 -11.19 -15.44
N LYS A 106 9.71 -10.36 -14.56
CA LYS A 106 11.13 -10.03 -14.49
C LYS A 106 11.63 -10.10 -13.05
N ALA A 107 12.82 -10.67 -12.89
CA ALA A 107 13.56 -10.74 -11.65
C ALA A 107 15.03 -10.38 -11.89
N GLY A 108 15.83 -10.33 -10.83
CA GLY A 108 17.28 -10.08 -10.91
C GLY A 108 17.78 -9.15 -9.81
N MET A 109 16.86 -8.57 -9.04
CA MET A 109 17.22 -7.78 -7.85
C MET A 109 17.29 -8.65 -6.59
N PRO A 110 18.07 -8.24 -5.57
CA PRO A 110 18.14 -8.95 -4.30
C PRO A 110 16.76 -9.20 -3.67
N GLY A 111 16.53 -10.42 -3.19
CA GLY A 111 15.27 -10.82 -2.58
C GLY A 111 14.13 -11.15 -3.56
N ALA A 112 14.35 -11.02 -4.87
CA ALA A 112 13.40 -11.50 -5.87
C ALA A 112 13.47 -13.03 -5.97
N ALA A 113 12.29 -13.68 -6.02
CA ALA A 113 12.19 -15.10 -6.28
C ALA A 113 12.62 -15.45 -7.72
N GLU A 114 12.98 -16.70 -7.95
CA GLU A 114 13.18 -17.21 -9.30
C GLU A 114 11.88 -17.15 -10.10
N LEU A 115 11.98 -16.81 -11.40
CA LEU A 115 10.80 -16.69 -12.27
C LEU A 115 10.28 -18.08 -12.67
N GLU A 116 9.04 -18.34 -12.31
CA GLU A 116 8.24 -19.43 -12.84
C GLU A 116 7.41 -18.91 -14.03
N LYS A 117 7.80 -19.24 -15.25
CA LYS A 117 7.23 -18.65 -16.48
C LYS A 117 5.74 -18.92 -16.67
N ASP A 118 5.25 -20.01 -16.16
CA ASP A 118 3.84 -20.43 -16.19
C ASP A 118 2.99 -19.70 -15.15
N ARG A 119 3.63 -19.11 -14.12
CA ARG A 119 2.98 -18.29 -13.10
C ARG A 119 3.05 -16.78 -13.39
N ALA A 120 3.72 -16.37 -14.44
CA ALA A 120 3.85 -14.95 -14.80
C ALA A 120 2.49 -14.24 -14.85
N LYS A 121 2.31 -13.18 -14.05
CA LYS A 121 1.06 -12.42 -13.87
C LYS A 121 -0.10 -13.21 -13.23
N GLN A 122 0.11 -14.41 -12.72
CA GLN A 122 -0.88 -15.09 -11.88
C GLN A 122 -1.11 -14.27 -10.61
N PRO A 123 -2.35 -14.14 -10.12
CA PRO A 123 -2.61 -13.53 -8.81
C PRO A 123 -1.91 -14.30 -7.68
N ILE A 124 -1.46 -13.56 -6.66
CA ILE A 124 -0.82 -14.10 -5.46
C ILE A 124 -1.73 -13.82 -4.28
N ALA A 125 -2.09 -14.82 -3.49
CA ALA A 125 -2.88 -14.60 -2.29
C ALA A 125 -2.12 -13.69 -1.29
N ASN A 126 -2.87 -12.81 -0.63
CA ASN A 126 -2.33 -11.86 0.33
C ASN A 126 -2.80 -12.14 1.76
N VAL A 127 -2.19 -11.47 2.71
CA VAL A 127 -2.47 -11.66 4.15
C VAL A 127 -3.90 -11.29 4.54
N LEU A 128 -4.56 -10.34 3.86
CA LEU A 128 -5.96 -9.98 4.12
C LEU A 128 -6.88 -11.13 3.71
N GLU A 129 -6.67 -11.73 2.54
CA GLU A 129 -7.41 -12.91 2.09
C GLU A 129 -7.20 -14.10 3.04
N GLY A 130 -5.95 -14.31 3.47
CA GLY A 130 -5.62 -15.33 4.46
C GLY A 130 -6.32 -15.10 5.80
N ALA A 131 -6.28 -13.88 6.32
CA ALA A 131 -6.97 -13.51 7.55
C ALA A 131 -8.48 -13.76 7.45
N LYS A 132 -9.09 -13.34 6.34
CA LYS A 132 -10.51 -13.61 6.07
C LYS A 132 -10.82 -15.10 6.03
N ARG A 133 -10.01 -15.90 5.36
CA ARG A 133 -10.17 -17.38 5.28
C ARG A 133 -10.01 -18.06 6.63
N SER A 134 -9.18 -17.51 7.53
CA SER A 134 -9.07 -17.99 8.92
C SER A 134 -10.27 -17.61 9.79
N GLY A 135 -11.19 -16.78 9.26
CA GLY A 135 -12.40 -16.29 9.92
C GLY A 135 -12.19 -15.03 10.75
N ARG A 136 -11.05 -14.34 10.59
CA ARG A 136 -10.83 -13.00 11.15
C ARG A 136 -11.59 -11.96 10.34
N SER A 137 -11.92 -10.83 10.98
CA SER A 137 -12.42 -9.64 10.28
C SER A 137 -11.28 -8.94 9.54
N THR A 138 -11.61 -8.25 8.46
CA THR A 138 -10.61 -7.59 7.61
C THR A 138 -11.01 -6.17 7.26
N GLY A 139 -10.01 -5.29 7.08
CA GLY A 139 -10.28 -3.91 6.70
C GLY A 139 -9.11 -3.20 6.07
N ILE A 140 -9.44 -2.17 5.30
CA ILE A 140 -8.50 -1.21 4.72
C ILE A 140 -8.94 0.21 5.04
N VAL A 141 -7.97 1.07 5.35
CA VAL A 141 -8.15 2.50 5.60
C VAL A 141 -7.07 3.26 4.84
N SER A 142 -7.44 4.30 4.08
CA SER A 142 -6.47 5.09 3.30
C SER A 142 -6.91 6.54 3.16
N THR A 143 -5.97 7.46 3.01
CA THR A 143 -6.25 8.87 2.65
C THR A 143 -6.33 9.10 1.14
N SER A 144 -5.94 8.13 0.31
CA SER A 144 -6.20 8.13 -1.14
C SER A 144 -7.52 7.44 -1.51
N ASN A 145 -7.77 7.31 -2.81
CA ASN A 145 -8.79 6.38 -3.29
C ASN A 145 -8.41 4.95 -2.90
N ILE A 146 -9.37 4.21 -2.38
CA ILE A 146 -9.16 2.82 -1.93
C ILE A 146 -8.70 1.87 -3.06
N GLN A 147 -8.85 2.27 -4.32
CA GLN A 147 -8.38 1.56 -5.50
C GLN A 147 -6.92 1.90 -5.85
N HIS A 148 -6.28 2.87 -5.15
CA HIS A 148 -4.87 3.17 -5.34
C HIS A 148 -4.00 1.94 -5.02
N ALA A 149 -2.78 1.93 -5.52
CA ALA A 149 -1.91 0.75 -5.48
C ALA A 149 -1.84 0.08 -4.10
N THR A 150 -1.47 0.84 -3.07
CA THR A 150 -1.22 0.30 -1.73
C THR A 150 -2.44 -0.38 -1.10
N PRO A 151 -3.64 0.24 -1.00
CA PRO A 151 -4.81 -0.46 -0.50
C PRO A 151 -5.28 -1.58 -1.44
N ALA A 152 -5.09 -1.45 -2.76
CA ALA A 152 -5.45 -2.48 -3.71
C ALA A 152 -4.58 -3.76 -3.56
N ASP A 153 -3.29 -3.63 -3.27
CA ASP A 153 -2.38 -4.77 -3.07
C ASP A 153 -2.78 -5.68 -1.90
N PHE A 154 -3.48 -5.14 -0.93
CA PHE A 154 -4.04 -5.94 0.18
C PHE A 154 -5.46 -6.46 -0.11
N SER A 155 -6.10 -6.07 -1.21
CA SER A 155 -7.55 -6.31 -1.40
C SER A 155 -7.98 -6.69 -2.82
N ALA A 156 -7.08 -6.68 -3.79
CA ALA A 156 -7.37 -6.95 -5.21
C ALA A 156 -6.12 -7.41 -5.97
N HIS A 157 -6.30 -7.79 -7.25
CA HIS A 157 -5.23 -8.30 -8.11
C HIS A 157 -5.41 -7.80 -9.55
N ASN A 158 -4.41 -7.09 -10.08
CA ASN A 158 -4.40 -6.68 -11.48
C ASN A 158 -2.97 -6.42 -11.95
N PRO A 159 -2.55 -6.86 -13.14
CA PRO A 159 -1.23 -6.53 -13.68
C PRO A 159 -1.09 -5.07 -14.15
N ASP A 160 -2.08 -4.21 -13.87
CA ASP A 160 -2.03 -2.76 -14.11
C ASP A 160 -2.72 -1.99 -12.97
N ARG A 161 -1.92 -1.31 -12.14
CA ARG A 161 -2.38 -0.49 -11.01
C ARG A 161 -3.35 0.64 -11.38
N ASN A 162 -3.39 1.03 -12.67
CA ASN A 162 -4.27 2.11 -13.13
C ASN A 162 -5.69 1.64 -13.48
N ASN A 163 -5.95 0.34 -13.42
CA ASN A 163 -7.27 -0.22 -13.68
C ASN A 163 -8.19 -0.11 -12.45
N TYR A 164 -8.40 1.12 -11.98
CA TYR A 164 -9.14 1.41 -10.74
C TYR A 164 -10.58 0.89 -10.73
N GLU A 165 -11.25 0.82 -11.88
CA GLU A 165 -12.62 0.31 -11.96
C GLU A 165 -12.67 -1.19 -11.65
N ASP A 166 -11.72 -1.99 -12.18
CA ASP A 166 -11.62 -3.41 -11.91
C ASP A 166 -11.16 -3.69 -10.47
N LEU A 167 -10.12 -2.95 -9.99
CA LEU A 167 -9.66 -3.06 -8.61
C LEU A 167 -10.78 -2.76 -7.61
N GLY A 168 -11.56 -1.70 -7.86
CA GLY A 168 -12.69 -1.33 -7.01
C GLY A 168 -13.81 -2.37 -7.02
N GLU A 169 -14.09 -2.98 -8.16
CA GLU A 169 -15.08 -4.07 -8.24
C GLU A 169 -14.63 -5.28 -7.42
N GLN A 170 -13.38 -5.70 -7.57
CA GLN A 170 -12.82 -6.79 -6.75
C GLN A 170 -12.94 -6.49 -5.26
N GLN A 171 -12.65 -5.26 -4.82
CA GLN A 171 -12.78 -4.84 -3.42
C GLN A 171 -14.22 -4.98 -2.89
N VAL A 172 -15.23 -4.65 -3.71
CA VAL A 172 -16.65 -4.82 -3.33
C VAL A 172 -16.99 -6.29 -3.12
N TYR A 173 -16.41 -7.20 -3.91
CA TYR A 173 -16.66 -8.64 -3.80
C TYR A 173 -15.67 -9.39 -2.91
N GLN A 174 -14.68 -8.69 -2.31
CA GLN A 174 -13.80 -9.24 -1.27
C GLN A 174 -14.51 -9.40 0.10
N ASP A 175 -15.64 -8.70 0.29
CA ASP A 175 -16.48 -8.77 1.50
C ASP A 175 -15.72 -8.41 2.79
N MET A 176 -14.84 -7.43 2.76
CA MET A 176 -14.16 -6.87 3.95
C MET A 176 -15.19 -6.23 4.90
N GLU A 177 -14.95 -6.26 6.21
CA GLU A 177 -15.85 -5.63 7.18
C GLU A 177 -15.71 -4.10 7.20
N VAL A 178 -14.52 -3.59 6.91
CA VAL A 178 -14.21 -2.15 6.93
C VAL A 178 -13.51 -1.72 5.66
N VAL A 179 -14.05 -0.70 4.99
CA VAL A 179 -13.38 0.03 3.91
C VAL A 179 -13.63 1.51 4.14
N LEU A 180 -12.58 2.27 4.43
CA LEU A 180 -12.67 3.71 4.69
C LEU A 180 -11.60 4.46 3.89
N GLY A 181 -12.02 5.46 3.11
CA GLY A 181 -11.10 6.24 2.28
C GLY A 181 -11.81 7.19 1.32
N ALA A 182 -11.28 7.28 0.12
CA ALA A 182 -11.84 8.04 -0.98
C ALA A 182 -12.11 7.14 -2.20
N GLY A 183 -12.48 7.71 -3.37
CA GLY A 183 -12.56 7.00 -4.63
C GLY A 183 -13.98 6.60 -5.04
N SER A 184 -15.02 7.35 -4.64
CA SER A 184 -16.40 7.11 -5.05
C SER A 184 -16.58 7.14 -6.58
N THR A 185 -15.76 7.92 -7.28
CA THR A 185 -15.74 8.01 -8.75
C THR A 185 -15.59 6.64 -9.44
N TYR A 186 -14.82 5.71 -8.87
CA TYR A 186 -14.53 4.41 -9.50
C TYR A 186 -15.58 3.34 -9.20
N LEU A 187 -16.56 3.65 -8.35
CA LEU A 187 -17.64 2.73 -7.95
C LEU A 187 -19.02 3.23 -8.38
N SER A 188 -19.13 4.49 -8.80
CA SER A 188 -20.40 5.09 -9.18
C SER A 188 -20.78 4.73 -10.62
N LYS A 189 -22.04 4.33 -10.82
CA LYS A 189 -22.64 4.07 -12.12
C LYS A 189 -22.50 5.23 -13.11
N GLU A 190 -22.53 6.46 -12.61
CA GLU A 190 -22.46 7.66 -13.43
C GLU A 190 -21.09 7.80 -14.10
N THR A 191 -20.03 7.39 -13.43
CA THR A 191 -18.63 7.58 -13.83
C THR A 191 -17.97 6.34 -14.43
N ARG A 192 -18.35 5.13 -13.98
CA ARG A 192 -17.82 3.87 -14.51
C ARG A 192 -18.15 3.68 -16.00
N LYS A 193 -17.24 3.10 -16.76
CA LYS A 193 -17.39 2.81 -18.19
C LYS A 193 -18.43 1.73 -18.45
N ASP A 194 -18.48 0.69 -17.60
CA ASP A 194 -19.41 -0.43 -17.69
C ASP A 194 -20.82 -0.11 -17.15
N LYS A 195 -20.97 1.04 -16.48
CA LYS A 195 -22.24 1.49 -15.88
C LYS A 195 -22.77 0.58 -14.76
N GLU A 196 -21.93 -0.30 -14.18
CA GLU A 196 -22.29 -1.05 -12.99
C GLU A 196 -22.44 -0.13 -11.77
N ASP A 197 -23.50 -0.34 -10.97
CA ASP A 197 -23.77 0.43 -9.76
C ASP A 197 -23.20 -0.28 -8.53
N LEU A 198 -21.88 -0.16 -8.32
CA LEU A 198 -21.22 -0.79 -7.18
C LEU A 198 -21.57 -0.11 -5.86
N LEU A 199 -21.97 1.17 -5.86
CA LEU A 199 -22.46 1.84 -4.65
C LEU A 199 -23.81 1.27 -4.19
N ALA A 200 -24.66 0.86 -5.12
CA ALA A 200 -25.89 0.11 -4.79
C ALA A 200 -25.56 -1.30 -4.28
N GLU A 201 -24.59 -1.97 -4.90
CA GLU A 201 -24.17 -3.32 -4.48
C GLU A 201 -23.58 -3.32 -3.06
N ILE A 202 -22.77 -2.33 -2.70
CA ILE A 202 -22.25 -2.15 -1.33
C ILE A 202 -23.42 -2.09 -0.32
N LYS A 203 -24.48 -1.32 -0.62
CA LYS A 203 -25.66 -1.22 0.25
C LYS A 203 -26.44 -2.55 0.30
N ASN A 204 -26.58 -3.22 -0.85
CA ASN A 204 -27.26 -4.54 -0.95
C ASN A 204 -26.53 -5.62 -0.13
N LYS A 205 -25.18 -5.52 -0.03
CA LYS A 205 -24.36 -6.40 0.80
C LYS A 205 -24.44 -6.08 2.32
N GLY A 206 -25.26 -5.09 2.71
CA GLY A 206 -25.56 -4.76 4.10
C GLY A 206 -24.52 -3.86 4.78
N TYR A 207 -23.71 -3.13 4.01
CA TYR A 207 -22.80 -2.14 4.59
C TYR A 207 -23.55 -0.86 5.01
N ASP A 208 -23.14 -0.29 6.12
CA ASP A 208 -23.37 1.12 6.41
C ASP A 208 -22.52 1.96 5.45
N TYR A 209 -23.12 2.44 4.35
CA TYR A 209 -22.46 3.32 3.39
C TYR A 209 -22.50 4.76 3.87
N VAL A 210 -21.34 5.36 4.12
CA VAL A 210 -21.21 6.70 4.72
C VAL A 210 -20.27 7.60 3.90
N THR A 211 -20.58 8.92 3.87
CA THR A 211 -19.83 9.92 3.10
C THR A 211 -19.40 11.13 3.93
N THR A 212 -19.74 11.15 5.22
CA THR A 212 -19.36 12.23 6.14
C THR A 212 -18.81 11.68 7.44
N LYS A 213 -17.96 12.46 8.11
CA LYS A 213 -17.43 12.15 9.44
C LYS A 213 -18.55 11.80 10.43
N LYS A 214 -19.60 12.62 10.51
CA LYS A 214 -20.73 12.38 11.42
C LYS A 214 -21.43 11.05 11.13
N ALA A 215 -21.70 10.73 9.86
CA ALA A 215 -22.34 9.46 9.50
C ALA A 215 -21.43 8.25 9.87
N MET A 216 -20.11 8.39 9.72
CA MET A 216 -19.14 7.38 10.16
C MET A 216 -19.19 7.19 11.68
N GLU A 217 -19.18 8.27 12.45
CA GLU A 217 -19.25 8.21 13.92
C GLU A 217 -20.55 7.56 14.41
N ASP A 218 -21.68 7.92 13.80
CA ASP A 218 -23.02 7.43 14.18
C ASP A 218 -23.29 5.97 13.78
N SER A 219 -22.59 5.44 12.76
CA SER A 219 -22.72 4.05 12.32
C SER A 219 -22.49 3.07 13.45
N LYS A 220 -23.35 2.05 13.57
CA LYS A 220 -23.26 0.97 14.58
C LYS A 220 -23.18 -0.42 13.94
N GLY A 221 -23.20 -0.48 12.60
CA GLY A 221 -23.14 -1.72 11.84
C GLY A 221 -21.88 -2.54 12.11
N ASP A 222 -21.94 -3.79 11.69
CA ASP A 222 -20.80 -4.72 11.75
C ASP A 222 -19.96 -4.65 10.47
N LYS A 223 -20.49 -3.94 9.45
CA LYS A 223 -19.81 -3.65 8.19
C LYS A 223 -19.98 -2.17 7.84
N ILE A 224 -18.87 -1.50 7.49
CA ILE A 224 -18.90 -0.09 7.10
C ILE A 224 -18.09 0.14 5.83
N TRP A 225 -18.64 0.94 4.92
CA TRP A 225 -17.98 1.42 3.72
C TRP A 225 -18.09 2.94 3.68
N GLY A 226 -16.99 3.64 3.92
CA GLY A 226 -16.94 5.10 3.95
C GLY A 226 -16.09 5.65 2.82
N LEU A 227 -16.71 6.46 1.94
CA LEU A 227 -16.01 7.19 0.89
C LEU A 227 -16.27 8.68 1.08
N PHE A 228 -15.24 9.39 1.55
CA PHE A 228 -15.39 10.76 2.01
C PHE A 228 -15.03 11.80 0.95
N GLU A 229 -14.36 11.37 -0.14
CA GLU A 229 -14.00 12.18 -1.29
C GLU A 229 -14.16 11.37 -2.58
N ASP A 230 -14.28 12.09 -3.71
CA ASP A 230 -14.48 11.45 -5.02
C ASP A 230 -13.21 10.76 -5.54
N LYS A 231 -12.03 11.33 -5.27
CA LYS A 231 -10.74 10.81 -5.72
C LYS A 231 -9.78 10.56 -4.56
N SER A 232 -9.36 11.63 -3.86
CA SER A 232 -8.44 11.57 -2.71
C SER A 232 -8.79 12.64 -1.70
N PHE A 233 -8.30 12.49 -0.47
CA PHE A 233 -8.41 13.54 0.53
C PHE A 233 -7.55 14.76 0.14
N PRO A 234 -7.94 15.98 0.55
CA PRO A 234 -7.00 17.09 0.61
C PRO A 234 -5.96 16.81 1.70
N TYR A 235 -4.80 17.45 1.60
CA TYR A 235 -3.79 17.35 2.66
C TYR A 235 -4.37 17.72 4.04
N GLU A 236 -3.86 17.10 5.10
CA GLU A 236 -4.38 17.26 6.47
C GLU A 236 -4.49 18.72 6.92
N ILE A 237 -3.54 19.58 6.50
CA ILE A 237 -3.58 21.02 6.81
C ILE A 237 -4.80 21.70 6.17
N ASP A 238 -5.24 21.21 5.01
CA ASP A 238 -6.32 21.79 4.20
C ASP A 238 -7.68 21.08 4.41
N ARG A 239 -7.67 19.98 5.15
CA ARG A 239 -8.86 19.14 5.37
C ARG A 239 -9.99 19.89 6.08
N ASP A 240 -11.21 19.72 5.61
CA ASP A 240 -12.42 20.15 6.35
C ASP A 240 -12.63 19.23 7.57
N LYS A 241 -12.09 19.65 8.72
CA LYS A 241 -12.09 18.88 9.97
C LYS A 241 -13.48 18.65 10.56
N VAL A 242 -14.49 19.36 10.08
CA VAL A 242 -15.89 19.23 10.54
C VAL A 242 -16.59 18.10 9.80
N ASN A 243 -16.44 18.04 8.48
CA ASN A 243 -17.21 17.14 7.63
C ASN A 243 -16.43 15.88 7.22
N LYS A 244 -15.10 15.94 7.18
CA LYS A 244 -14.22 14.85 6.73
C LYS A 244 -13.42 14.29 7.90
N PRO A 245 -13.39 12.95 8.07
CA PRO A 245 -12.59 12.33 9.13
C PRO A 245 -11.09 12.46 8.86
N SER A 246 -10.28 12.45 9.92
CA SER A 246 -8.83 12.26 9.84
C SER A 246 -8.49 10.77 9.68
N LEU A 247 -7.23 10.48 9.31
CA LEU A 247 -6.73 9.10 9.28
C LEU A 247 -6.86 8.43 10.66
N ALA A 248 -6.56 9.16 11.74
CA ALA A 248 -6.72 8.67 13.11
C ALA A 248 -8.18 8.33 13.46
N GLU A 249 -9.15 9.16 13.05
CA GLU A 249 -10.58 8.91 13.28
C GLU A 249 -11.10 7.73 12.46
N MET A 250 -10.64 7.56 11.22
CA MET A 250 -10.94 6.39 10.40
C MET A 250 -10.34 5.11 11.01
N THR A 251 -9.10 5.17 11.49
CA THR A 251 -8.41 4.06 12.17
C THR A 251 -9.16 3.64 13.44
N ASP A 252 -9.57 4.59 14.28
CA ASP A 252 -10.36 4.32 15.50
C ASP A 252 -11.69 3.63 15.15
N LYS A 253 -12.38 4.12 14.13
CA LYS A 253 -13.62 3.51 13.65
C LYS A 253 -13.40 2.09 13.15
N ALA A 254 -12.36 1.85 12.36
CA ALA A 254 -12.02 0.53 11.86
C ALA A 254 -11.75 -0.46 13.01
N LEU A 255 -10.94 -0.07 13.99
CA LEU A 255 -10.64 -0.90 15.16
C LEU A 255 -11.89 -1.25 15.96
N LYS A 256 -12.82 -0.29 16.16
CA LYS A 256 -14.09 -0.51 16.85
C LYS A 256 -15.01 -1.50 16.14
N VAL A 257 -15.00 -1.53 14.82
CA VAL A 257 -15.79 -2.48 14.04
C VAL A 257 -15.12 -3.86 14.03
N LEU A 258 -13.84 -3.93 13.68
CA LEU A 258 -13.11 -5.18 13.51
C LEU A 258 -12.92 -5.98 14.79
N SER A 259 -12.73 -5.28 15.93
CA SER A 259 -12.52 -5.91 17.24
C SER A 259 -13.76 -6.63 17.80
N LYS A 260 -14.93 -6.47 17.18
CA LYS A 260 -16.14 -7.24 17.52
C LYS A 260 -15.98 -8.75 17.23
N ASN A 261 -15.06 -9.12 16.36
CA ASN A 261 -14.78 -10.51 16.02
C ASN A 261 -13.85 -11.17 17.05
N ASP A 262 -14.34 -12.18 17.73
CA ASP A 262 -13.57 -12.92 18.75
C ASP A 262 -12.34 -13.64 18.21
N LYS A 263 -12.31 -13.95 16.90
CA LYS A 263 -11.12 -14.51 16.22
C LYS A 263 -10.04 -13.48 15.93
N GLY A 264 -10.34 -12.19 16.09
CA GLY A 264 -9.44 -11.08 15.80
C GLY A 264 -9.58 -10.54 14.38
N PHE A 265 -8.58 -9.78 13.94
CA PHE A 265 -8.65 -9.09 12.65
C PHE A 265 -7.27 -8.85 12.02
N PHE A 266 -7.31 -8.53 10.72
CA PHE A 266 -6.25 -7.86 10.00
C PHE A 266 -6.72 -6.50 9.51
N LEU A 267 -5.95 -5.45 9.76
CA LEU A 267 -6.21 -4.09 9.31
C LEU A 267 -4.99 -3.50 8.60
N MET A 268 -5.18 -3.00 7.38
CA MET A 268 -4.21 -2.14 6.71
C MET A 268 -4.63 -0.68 6.84
N VAL A 269 -3.68 0.20 7.21
CA VAL A 269 -3.88 1.66 7.34
C VAL A 269 -2.80 2.37 6.54
N GLU A 270 -3.19 3.25 5.64
CA GLU A 270 -2.28 3.99 4.79
C GLU A 270 -2.44 5.51 4.94
N GLY A 271 -1.30 6.18 5.13
CA GLY A 271 -1.16 7.63 4.94
C GLY A 271 -0.59 7.91 3.56
N SER A 272 -1.42 7.90 2.54
CA SER A 272 -1.02 8.00 1.13
C SER A 272 -0.49 9.39 0.77
N GLU A 273 -1.04 10.42 1.38
CA GLU A 273 -0.75 11.81 1.02
C GLU A 273 0.67 12.26 1.43
N VAL A 274 1.39 11.46 2.22
CA VAL A 274 2.82 11.69 2.51
C VAL A 274 3.64 11.61 1.23
N ASP A 275 3.40 10.59 0.38
CA ASP A 275 4.04 10.42 -0.91
C ASP A 275 3.73 11.57 -1.86
N TRP A 276 2.45 11.94 -2.00
CA TRP A 276 2.05 12.99 -2.92
C TRP A 276 2.57 14.37 -2.52
N ALA A 277 2.66 14.66 -1.22
CA ALA A 277 3.31 15.86 -0.72
C ALA A 277 4.81 15.88 -1.05
N ALA A 278 5.49 14.72 -0.95
CA ALA A 278 6.89 14.58 -1.30
C ALA A 278 7.12 14.68 -2.82
N HIS A 279 6.24 14.11 -3.65
CA HIS A 279 6.24 14.26 -5.11
C HIS A 279 6.14 15.74 -5.54
N SER A 280 5.30 16.49 -4.84
CA SER A 280 5.10 17.92 -5.08
C SER A 280 6.23 18.80 -4.51
N ASN A 281 7.18 18.22 -3.77
CA ASN A 281 8.18 18.92 -2.97
C ASN A 281 7.54 19.99 -2.05
N ASP A 282 6.36 19.67 -1.50
CA ASP A 282 5.60 20.52 -0.58
C ASP A 282 6.01 20.20 0.87
N PRO A 283 6.89 21.00 1.50
CA PRO A 283 7.36 20.70 2.85
C PRO A 283 6.28 20.92 3.90
N VAL A 284 5.28 21.77 3.63
CA VAL A 284 4.19 22.07 4.56
C VAL A 284 3.23 20.88 4.61
N ALA A 285 2.75 20.42 3.44
CA ALA A 285 1.89 19.25 3.36
C ALA A 285 2.58 18.02 3.96
N LEU A 286 3.81 17.72 3.53
CA LEU A 286 4.56 16.54 4.00
C LEU A 286 4.63 16.44 5.53
N ILE A 287 4.94 17.54 6.20
CA ILE A 287 5.06 17.55 7.66
C ILE A 287 3.72 17.34 8.34
N HIS A 288 2.64 17.91 7.80
CA HIS A 288 1.30 17.71 8.34
C HIS A 288 0.78 16.29 8.12
N GLU A 289 1.09 15.68 6.97
CA GLU A 289 0.73 14.29 6.67
C GLU A 289 1.45 13.30 7.59
N ILE A 290 2.76 13.46 7.79
CA ILE A 290 3.52 12.59 8.71
C ILE A 290 2.98 12.72 10.15
N LYS A 291 2.61 13.93 10.59
CA LYS A 291 1.98 14.12 11.91
C LYS A 291 0.62 13.44 12.01
N ALA A 292 -0.23 13.57 10.97
CA ALA A 292 -1.53 12.92 10.92
C ALA A 292 -1.41 11.39 10.91
N PHE A 293 -0.37 10.86 10.25
CA PHE A 293 -0.07 9.44 10.28
C PHE A 293 0.35 8.98 11.69
N ASP A 294 1.22 9.72 12.40
CA ASP A 294 1.61 9.39 13.77
C ASP A 294 0.43 9.48 14.77
N ASP A 295 -0.53 10.38 14.52
CA ASP A 295 -1.79 10.41 15.28
C ASP A 295 -2.60 9.10 15.09
N ALA A 296 -2.61 8.53 13.89
CA ALA A 296 -3.21 7.22 13.63
C ALA A 296 -2.40 6.07 14.27
N VAL A 297 -1.06 6.15 14.25
CA VAL A 297 -0.19 5.21 14.98
C VAL A 297 -0.50 5.24 16.48
N LYS A 298 -0.72 6.43 17.04
CA LYS A 298 -1.12 6.55 18.45
C LYS A 298 -2.43 5.81 18.74
N VAL A 299 -3.44 5.94 17.89
CA VAL A 299 -4.72 5.23 18.03
C VAL A 299 -4.51 3.71 17.98
N ALA A 300 -3.72 3.21 17.03
CA ALA A 300 -3.41 1.79 16.93
C ALA A 300 -2.65 1.27 18.16
N LYS A 301 -1.68 2.05 18.66
CA LYS A 301 -0.91 1.71 19.86
C LYS A 301 -1.79 1.68 21.11
N ASP A 302 -2.61 2.71 21.32
CA ASP A 302 -3.52 2.77 22.46
C ASP A 302 -4.50 1.58 22.45
N PHE A 303 -5.01 1.20 21.26
CA PHE A 303 -5.81 -0.01 21.09
C PHE A 303 -5.04 -1.27 21.51
N ALA A 304 -3.82 -1.45 21.03
CA ALA A 304 -2.99 -2.61 21.35
C ALA A 304 -2.68 -2.70 22.86
N ASP A 305 -2.42 -1.56 23.50
CA ASP A 305 -2.16 -1.50 24.96
C ASP A 305 -3.37 -1.91 25.80
N ILE A 306 -4.59 -1.62 25.33
CA ILE A 306 -5.84 -1.95 26.00
C ILE A 306 -6.26 -3.40 25.72
N HIS A 307 -6.31 -3.79 24.45
CA HIS A 307 -6.88 -5.07 24.01
C HIS A 307 -5.89 -6.23 24.03
N LYS A 308 -4.58 -5.94 24.16
CA LYS A 308 -3.51 -6.95 24.16
C LYS A 308 -3.52 -7.83 22.90
N ASP A 309 -2.72 -8.86 22.84
CA ASP A 309 -2.62 -9.85 21.74
C ASP A 309 -2.72 -9.19 20.33
N THR A 310 -1.97 -8.10 20.16
CA THR A 310 -1.97 -7.26 18.97
C THR A 310 -0.54 -6.99 18.52
N VAL A 311 -0.29 -7.18 17.23
CA VAL A 311 0.94 -6.80 16.54
C VAL A 311 0.68 -5.60 15.63
N ILE A 312 1.58 -4.62 15.68
CA ILE A 312 1.61 -3.46 14.77
C ILE A 312 2.94 -3.50 14.03
N VAL A 313 2.89 -3.39 12.70
CA VAL A 313 4.07 -3.18 11.84
C VAL A 313 3.89 -1.86 11.10
N ILE A 314 4.92 -1.02 11.10
CA ILE A 314 4.93 0.25 10.37
C ILE A 314 6.15 0.24 9.46
N ALA A 315 5.93 0.43 8.16
CA ALA A 315 6.99 0.60 7.17
C ALA A 315 6.41 1.38 5.98
N ALA A 316 7.14 2.36 5.46
CA ALA A 316 6.83 2.94 4.16
C ALA A 316 7.08 1.89 3.06
N ASP A 317 6.52 2.10 1.91
CA ASP A 317 6.74 1.27 0.73
C ASP A 317 8.03 1.67 -0.02
N HIS A 318 8.37 2.95 -0.02
CA HIS A 318 9.61 3.56 -0.52
C HIS A 318 9.83 4.93 0.12
N GLY A 319 10.88 5.63 -0.28
CA GLY A 319 11.06 7.06 -0.04
C GLY A 319 10.72 7.86 -1.28
N THR A 320 10.29 9.13 -1.11
CA THR A 320 9.93 10.04 -2.21
C THR A 320 10.54 11.41 -2.02
N GLY A 321 10.83 12.13 -3.13
CA GLY A 321 11.35 13.48 -3.15
C GLY A 321 12.85 13.62 -2.85
N GLY A 322 13.44 12.66 -2.15
CA GLY A 322 14.82 12.71 -1.70
C GLY A 322 15.11 13.95 -0.85
N ILE A 323 14.22 14.20 0.11
CA ILE A 323 14.32 15.35 1.03
C ILE A 323 15.59 15.26 1.89
N THR A 324 16.18 16.40 2.21
CA THR A 324 17.27 16.51 3.19
C THR A 324 17.00 17.64 4.17
N PHE A 325 17.26 17.37 5.47
CA PHE A 325 17.28 18.38 6.52
C PHE A 325 18.66 19.03 6.53
N GLY A 326 18.80 20.09 5.74
CA GLY A 326 20.04 20.80 5.43
C GLY A 326 20.06 21.21 3.96
N HIS A 327 20.48 22.44 3.68
CA HIS A 327 20.50 23.02 2.35
C HIS A 327 21.84 23.70 2.07
N ARG A 328 22.29 23.67 0.80
CA ARG A 328 23.53 24.36 0.38
C ARG A 328 23.55 25.87 0.64
N ASN A 329 22.39 26.48 0.88
CA ASN A 329 22.24 27.91 1.17
C ASN A 329 22.51 28.27 2.64
N ILE A 330 22.96 27.32 3.47
CA ILE A 330 23.33 27.61 4.87
C ILE A 330 24.61 28.44 4.87
N THR A 331 24.49 29.75 5.17
CA THR A 331 25.60 30.70 5.12
C THR A 331 26.34 30.88 6.46
N LYS A 332 25.66 30.59 7.59
CA LYS A 332 26.22 30.71 8.95
C LYS A 332 27.04 29.50 9.38
N GLY A 333 27.15 28.47 8.55
CA GLY A 333 27.69 27.17 8.89
C GLY A 333 26.58 26.23 9.44
N TYR A 334 26.64 24.95 9.04
CA TYR A 334 25.63 23.94 9.37
C TYR A 334 25.48 23.72 10.89
N ASP A 335 26.57 23.88 11.64
CA ASP A 335 26.68 23.69 13.10
C ASP A 335 26.26 24.92 13.92
N LYS A 336 25.93 26.04 13.26
CA LYS A 336 25.59 27.32 13.88
C LYS A 336 24.24 27.87 13.52
N THR A 337 23.52 27.19 12.64
CA THR A 337 22.17 27.59 12.23
C THR A 337 21.16 27.13 13.28
N PRO A 338 20.44 28.05 13.94
CA PRO A 338 19.51 27.69 15.00
C PRO A 338 18.25 27.01 14.44
N LEU A 339 17.59 26.17 15.26
CA LEU A 339 16.45 25.34 14.84
C LEU A 339 15.29 26.15 14.26
N ASN A 340 15.02 27.33 14.82
CA ASN A 340 13.91 28.16 14.34
C ASN A 340 14.07 28.64 12.88
N GLU A 341 15.28 28.73 12.34
CA GLU A 341 15.50 29.03 10.92
C GLU A 341 15.06 27.87 10.01
N PHE A 342 14.98 26.64 10.53
CA PHE A 342 14.44 25.49 9.82
C PHE A 342 12.92 25.35 9.96
N THR A 343 12.36 25.80 11.09
CA THR A 343 11.00 25.40 11.50
C THR A 343 9.96 26.49 11.38
N ASP A 344 10.31 27.76 11.66
CA ASP A 344 9.31 28.82 11.89
C ASP A 344 8.47 29.12 10.65
N LEU A 345 9.11 29.15 9.47
CA LEU A 345 8.40 29.44 8.22
C LEU A 345 7.34 28.36 7.93
N ILE A 346 7.71 27.09 8.03
CA ILE A 346 6.82 25.96 7.76
C ILE A 346 5.70 25.90 8.80
N LEU A 347 6.05 26.05 10.09
CA LEU A 347 5.06 26.02 11.18
C LEU A 347 4.08 27.21 11.17
N SER A 348 4.45 28.32 10.51
CA SER A 348 3.59 29.49 10.35
C SER A 348 2.67 29.42 9.12
N ALA A 349 2.87 28.45 8.23
CA ALA A 349 2.05 28.25 7.05
C ALA A 349 0.59 27.98 7.44
N LYS A 350 -0.35 28.55 6.68
CA LYS A 350 -1.79 28.43 6.95
C LYS A 350 -2.46 27.33 6.13
N ILE A 351 -1.93 27.04 4.97
CA ILE A 351 -2.41 26.03 4.01
C ILE A 351 -1.18 25.37 3.36
N SER A 352 -1.38 24.25 2.66
CA SER A 352 -0.34 23.61 1.87
C SER A 352 0.13 24.52 0.73
N VAL A 353 1.33 24.25 0.20
CA VAL A 353 1.81 24.93 -1.01
C VAL A 353 0.93 24.57 -2.21
N THR A 354 0.49 23.33 -2.28
CA THR A 354 -0.44 22.85 -3.31
C THR A 354 -1.74 23.65 -3.30
N LYS A 355 -2.34 23.85 -2.13
CA LYS A 355 -3.57 24.64 -1.99
C LYS A 355 -3.34 26.13 -2.30
N ALA A 356 -2.22 26.69 -1.85
CA ALA A 356 -1.87 28.08 -2.14
C ALA A 356 -1.65 28.32 -3.66
N ALA A 357 -1.10 27.34 -4.36
CA ALA A 357 -0.88 27.44 -5.81
C ALA A 357 -2.18 27.49 -6.61
N GLU A 358 -3.29 26.92 -6.10
CA GLU A 358 -4.62 27.07 -6.72
C GLU A 358 -5.11 28.53 -6.71
N GLU A 359 -4.66 29.36 -5.78
CA GLU A 359 -4.98 30.78 -5.70
C GLU A 359 -4.13 31.64 -6.66
N VAL A 360 -3.04 31.09 -7.20
CA VAL A 360 -2.14 31.80 -8.11
C VAL A 360 -2.79 31.91 -9.50
N LYS A 361 -2.90 33.13 -10.02
CA LYS A 361 -3.41 33.36 -11.37
C LYS A 361 -2.50 32.74 -12.43
N GLU A 362 -3.06 32.43 -13.59
CA GLU A 362 -2.35 31.83 -14.71
C GLU A 362 -1.12 32.67 -15.16
N ASP A 363 -1.23 33.99 -15.14
CA ASP A 363 -0.14 34.94 -15.44
C ASP A 363 0.83 35.14 -14.28
N LYS A 364 0.59 34.46 -13.13
CA LYS A 364 1.36 34.54 -11.89
C LYS A 364 1.50 35.93 -11.27
N SER A 365 0.63 36.90 -11.69
CA SER A 365 0.71 38.29 -11.28
C SER A 365 0.50 38.51 -9.78
N ASN A 366 -0.28 37.65 -9.11
CA ASN A 366 -0.63 37.75 -7.70
C ASN A 366 0.20 36.85 -6.77
N VAL A 367 1.24 36.15 -7.27
CA VAL A 367 2.00 35.20 -6.46
C VAL A 367 2.64 35.83 -5.21
N LYS A 368 3.05 37.10 -5.29
CA LYS A 368 3.60 37.82 -4.12
C LYS A 368 2.56 37.96 -3.00
N ASP A 369 1.32 38.21 -3.35
CA ASP A 369 0.22 38.37 -2.40
C ASP A 369 -0.12 37.04 -1.74
N VAL A 370 -0.13 35.95 -2.52
CA VAL A 370 -0.33 34.57 -2.02
C VAL A 370 0.80 34.18 -1.06
N MET A 371 2.06 34.34 -1.46
CA MET A 371 3.21 34.02 -0.61
C MET A 371 3.24 34.83 0.69
N ALA A 372 2.84 36.11 0.63
CA ALA A 372 2.75 36.96 1.82
C ALA A 372 1.58 36.57 2.74
N LYS A 373 0.42 36.25 2.17
CA LYS A 373 -0.81 35.89 2.88
C LYS A 373 -0.67 34.57 3.63
N ASP A 374 -0.17 33.54 2.95
CA ASP A 374 -0.28 32.16 3.42
C ASP A 374 1.00 31.65 4.07
N PHE A 375 2.16 32.20 3.72
CA PHE A 375 3.47 31.82 4.26
C PHE A 375 4.22 32.97 4.94
N GLY A 376 3.67 34.20 4.96
CA GLY A 376 4.33 35.35 5.56
C GLY A 376 5.54 35.88 4.77
N ILE A 377 5.81 35.38 3.57
CA ILE A 377 6.94 35.78 2.73
C ILE A 377 6.61 37.07 1.96
N LYS A 378 7.10 38.19 2.44
CA LYS A 378 6.84 39.52 1.86
C LYS A 378 7.98 40.06 0.97
N ASP A 379 9.11 39.38 1.00
CA ASP A 379 10.39 39.83 0.45
C ASP A 379 10.95 38.86 -0.60
N LEU A 380 10.06 38.36 -1.49
CA LEU A 380 10.50 37.52 -2.60
C LEU A 380 11.59 38.22 -3.41
N THR A 381 12.74 37.55 -3.54
CA THR A 381 13.86 38.06 -4.32
C THR A 381 13.58 38.03 -5.81
N GLU A 382 14.40 38.70 -6.61
CA GLU A 382 14.30 38.64 -8.06
C GLU A 382 14.57 37.23 -8.60
N GLU A 383 15.50 36.49 -8.00
CA GLU A 383 15.81 35.10 -8.35
C GLU A 383 14.63 34.17 -8.07
N GLU A 384 13.97 34.30 -6.93
CA GLU A 384 12.77 33.51 -6.57
C GLU A 384 11.60 33.84 -7.51
N MET A 385 11.41 35.09 -7.85
CA MET A 385 10.40 35.51 -8.83
C MET A 385 10.68 34.95 -10.22
N ASN A 386 11.96 34.89 -10.63
CA ASN A 386 12.34 34.30 -11.91
C ASN A 386 12.13 32.80 -11.91
N LEU A 387 12.41 32.10 -10.79
CA LEU A 387 12.11 30.68 -10.62
C LEU A 387 10.59 30.42 -10.83
N ILE A 388 9.73 31.16 -10.12
CA ILE A 388 8.27 31.02 -10.25
C ILE A 388 7.81 31.25 -11.70
N LYS A 389 8.37 32.27 -12.38
CA LYS A 389 7.99 32.58 -13.76
C LYS A 389 8.43 31.53 -14.76
N SER A 390 9.62 30.96 -14.59
CA SER A 390 10.22 30.00 -15.53
C SER A 390 9.66 28.58 -15.40
N GLU A 391 9.28 28.18 -14.18
CA GLU A 391 8.74 26.83 -13.94
C GLU A 391 7.29 26.73 -14.42
N LYS A 392 6.94 25.61 -15.07
CA LYS A 392 5.55 25.31 -15.44
C LYS A 392 4.70 24.97 -14.22
N ASP A 393 5.28 24.21 -13.32
CA ASP A 393 4.65 23.79 -12.08
C ASP A 393 4.89 24.83 -10.98
N VAL A 394 3.85 25.58 -10.67
CA VAL A 394 3.86 26.64 -9.64
C VAL A 394 4.01 26.03 -8.24
N VAL A 395 3.44 24.85 -7.98
CA VAL A 395 3.56 24.14 -6.70
C VAL A 395 5.02 23.85 -6.41
N SER A 396 5.71 23.19 -7.34
CA SER A 396 7.12 22.87 -7.21
C SER A 396 8.00 24.13 -7.03
N ALA A 397 7.71 25.20 -7.77
CA ALA A 397 8.47 26.45 -7.64
C ALA A 397 8.32 27.09 -6.25
N MET A 398 7.07 27.19 -5.75
CA MET A 398 6.78 27.74 -4.43
C MET A 398 7.34 26.86 -3.31
N GLY A 399 7.16 25.53 -3.42
CA GLY A 399 7.67 24.55 -2.46
C GLY A 399 9.20 24.61 -2.33
N ARG A 400 9.91 24.74 -3.44
CA ARG A 400 11.39 24.90 -3.45
C ARG A 400 11.85 26.19 -2.78
N ILE A 401 11.12 27.29 -2.93
CA ILE A 401 11.42 28.55 -2.26
C ILE A 401 11.23 28.43 -0.75
N ILE A 402 10.11 27.90 -0.31
CA ILE A 402 9.80 27.68 1.11
C ILE A 402 10.83 26.73 1.72
N SER A 403 11.14 25.62 1.05
CA SER A 403 12.15 24.66 1.47
C SER A 403 13.54 25.29 1.60
N ALA A 404 14.00 26.05 0.59
CA ALA A 404 15.31 26.70 0.62
C ALA A 404 15.42 27.73 1.75
N ARG A 405 14.36 28.50 2.01
CA ARG A 405 14.28 29.43 3.14
C ARG A 405 14.23 28.76 4.50
N SER A 406 13.79 27.49 4.54
CA SER A 406 13.78 26.63 5.73
C SER A 406 14.96 25.65 5.77
N HIS A 407 16.00 25.88 4.98
CA HIS A 407 17.19 25.04 4.88
C HIS A 407 16.90 23.55 4.60
N ILE A 408 15.82 23.27 3.88
CA ILE A 408 15.43 21.94 3.38
C ILE A 408 15.76 21.86 1.89
N ALA A 409 16.21 20.71 1.42
CA ALA A 409 16.46 20.46 0.02
C ALA A 409 15.74 19.20 -0.47
N TRP A 410 15.53 19.11 -1.80
CA TRP A 410 14.95 17.99 -2.51
C TRP A 410 15.86 17.62 -3.69
N THR A 411 16.02 16.33 -3.96
CA THR A 411 16.82 15.86 -5.09
C THR A 411 16.00 15.54 -6.31
N THR A 412 14.71 15.22 -6.14
CA THR A 412 13.80 14.79 -7.22
C THR A 412 12.35 15.10 -6.86
N GLY A 413 11.45 14.98 -7.82
CA GLY A 413 10.01 14.86 -7.60
C GLY A 413 9.52 13.41 -7.76
N GLY A 414 10.41 12.41 -7.75
CA GLY A 414 10.09 10.98 -7.88
C GLY A 414 10.55 10.19 -6.66
N HIS A 415 10.43 8.86 -6.77
CA HIS A 415 10.85 7.95 -5.70
C HIS A 415 12.37 7.86 -5.60
N VAL A 416 12.87 7.44 -4.44
CA VAL A 416 14.28 7.23 -4.14
C VAL A 416 14.52 5.82 -3.59
N GLY A 417 15.68 5.23 -3.90
CA GLY A 417 16.03 3.85 -3.58
C GLY A 417 16.75 3.65 -2.23
N GLY A 418 16.59 4.60 -1.30
CA GLY A 418 17.14 4.45 0.06
C GLY A 418 16.35 3.45 0.89
N ASP A 419 17.02 2.83 1.89
CA ASP A 419 16.32 2.05 2.91
C ASP A 419 15.38 2.96 3.71
N ILE A 420 14.24 2.43 4.15
CA ILE A 420 13.25 3.14 4.97
C ILE A 420 13.23 2.57 6.39
N GLY A 421 12.61 3.28 7.33
CA GLY A 421 12.48 2.83 8.72
C GLY A 421 11.53 1.65 8.89
N LEU A 422 11.92 0.68 9.73
CA LEU A 422 11.07 -0.40 10.22
C LEU A 422 10.69 -0.14 11.67
N TYR A 423 9.39 -0.22 11.96
CA TYR A 423 8.86 -0.09 13.31
C TYR A 423 7.95 -1.28 13.61
N SER A 424 8.08 -1.88 14.76
CA SER A 424 7.26 -3.01 15.18
C SER A 424 6.93 -2.94 16.66
N TYR A 425 5.68 -3.21 16.98
CA TYR A 425 5.16 -3.22 18.34
C TYR A 425 4.31 -4.47 18.56
N SER A 426 4.49 -5.16 19.68
CA SER A 426 3.71 -6.35 20.03
C SER A 426 3.26 -6.25 21.47
N THR A 427 1.98 -6.54 21.71
CA THR A 427 1.39 -6.78 23.02
C THR A 427 0.95 -8.24 23.17
N SER A 428 1.26 -9.10 22.20
CA SER A 428 1.05 -10.55 22.29
C SER A 428 2.20 -11.20 23.08
N ASP A 429 1.85 -12.05 24.02
CA ASP A 429 2.83 -12.87 24.75
C ASP A 429 3.44 -13.99 23.87
N LYS A 430 2.88 -14.19 22.66
CA LYS A 430 3.26 -15.25 21.73
C LYS A 430 3.97 -14.76 20.48
N ALA A 431 3.81 -13.48 20.12
CA ALA A 431 4.40 -12.93 18.89
C ALA A 431 5.62 -12.07 19.18
N GLU A 432 6.76 -12.41 18.55
CA GLU A 432 7.96 -11.58 18.54
C GLU A 432 7.80 -10.39 17.58
N ARG A 433 8.52 -9.31 17.87
CA ARG A 433 8.60 -8.16 16.96
C ARG A 433 9.50 -8.46 15.76
N LEU A 434 9.17 -7.93 14.59
CA LEU A 434 10.08 -7.92 13.44
C LEU A 434 11.21 -6.91 13.70
N ILE A 435 12.47 -7.37 13.60
CA ILE A 435 13.66 -6.57 13.90
C ILE A 435 14.76 -6.77 12.84
N GLY A 436 15.65 -5.79 12.72
CA GLY A 436 16.83 -5.87 11.86
C GLY A 436 16.65 -5.15 10.52
N THR A 437 17.57 -5.38 9.58
CA THR A 437 17.44 -4.91 8.20
C THR A 437 16.84 -6.03 7.36
N VAL A 438 15.61 -5.82 6.91
CA VAL A 438 14.82 -6.82 6.20
C VAL A 438 14.48 -6.33 4.78
N HIS A 439 14.09 -7.23 3.89
CA HIS A 439 13.43 -6.86 2.65
C HIS A 439 11.93 -6.64 2.86
N ASN A 440 11.28 -5.82 2.04
CA ASN A 440 9.84 -5.58 2.15
C ASN A 440 8.99 -6.85 2.05
N TYR A 441 9.40 -7.87 1.27
CA TYR A 441 8.69 -9.16 1.20
C TYR A 441 8.77 -9.95 2.52
N GLU A 442 9.81 -9.74 3.34
CA GLU A 442 9.94 -10.38 4.65
C GLU A 442 8.91 -9.83 5.65
N ILE A 443 8.40 -8.60 5.43
CA ILE A 443 7.23 -8.09 6.17
C ILE A 443 6.00 -8.96 5.86
N GLY A 444 5.72 -9.24 4.58
CA GLY A 444 4.62 -10.13 4.20
C GLY A 444 4.74 -11.53 4.82
N ARG A 445 5.95 -12.10 4.80
CA ARG A 445 6.22 -13.41 5.44
C ARG A 445 6.09 -13.37 6.97
N TYR A 446 6.46 -12.26 7.60
CA TYR A 446 6.22 -12.05 9.03
C TYR A 446 4.72 -11.95 9.34
N LEU A 447 3.95 -11.19 8.54
CA LEU A 447 2.50 -11.08 8.71
C LEU A 447 1.79 -12.42 8.49
N GLU A 448 2.23 -13.21 7.49
CA GLU A 448 1.78 -14.57 7.26
C GLU A 448 1.98 -15.46 8.50
N ASP A 449 3.17 -15.38 9.11
CA ASP A 449 3.56 -16.20 10.24
C ASP A 449 2.74 -15.83 11.49
N VAL A 450 2.71 -14.55 11.88
CA VAL A 450 1.98 -14.10 13.08
C VAL A 450 0.45 -14.25 12.97
N LEU A 451 -0.09 -14.39 11.76
CA LEU A 451 -1.50 -14.70 11.52
C LEU A 451 -1.77 -16.20 11.41
N ASP A 452 -0.74 -17.04 11.48
CA ASP A 452 -0.80 -18.50 11.29
C ASP A 452 -1.43 -18.87 9.93
N LEU A 453 -0.85 -18.34 8.85
CA LEU A 453 -1.31 -18.51 7.47
C LEU A 453 -0.30 -19.30 6.64
N ASP A 454 -0.74 -19.79 5.48
CA ASP A 454 0.08 -20.39 4.42
C ASP A 454 -0.36 -19.75 3.08
N LEU A 455 0.30 -18.66 2.70
CA LEU A 455 -0.06 -17.89 1.50
C LEU A 455 0.25 -18.63 0.20
N ASP A 456 1.27 -19.50 0.19
CA ASP A 456 1.60 -20.29 -0.98
C ASP A 456 0.49 -21.30 -1.25
N LYS A 457 0.04 -22.03 -0.21
CA LYS A 457 -1.11 -22.94 -0.29
C LYS A 457 -2.39 -22.18 -0.62
N LEU A 458 -2.62 -21.02 -0.04
CA LEU A 458 -3.79 -20.20 -0.30
C LEU A 458 -3.82 -19.72 -1.77
N THR A 459 -2.68 -19.36 -2.35
CA THR A 459 -2.56 -19.03 -3.77
C THR A 459 -3.02 -20.20 -4.65
N GLU A 460 -2.59 -21.43 -4.33
CA GLU A 460 -3.03 -22.64 -5.03
C GLU A 460 -4.53 -22.95 -4.82
N GLU A 461 -5.12 -22.52 -3.73
CA GLU A 461 -6.55 -22.68 -3.46
C GLU A 461 -7.40 -21.64 -4.17
N LEU A 462 -6.94 -20.39 -4.28
CA LEU A 462 -7.73 -19.25 -4.79
C LEU A 462 -7.54 -19.00 -6.29
N TYR A 463 -6.36 -19.32 -6.86
CA TYR A 463 -5.99 -18.82 -8.20
C TYR A 463 -5.55 -19.94 -9.14
N GLN A 464 -6.50 -20.78 -9.55
CA GLN A 464 -6.27 -21.84 -10.52
C GLN A 464 -6.67 -21.40 -11.94
N PRO A 465 -5.84 -21.66 -12.99
CA PRO A 465 -6.20 -21.35 -14.37
C PRO A 465 -7.49 -22.06 -14.78
N ILE A 466 -8.54 -21.28 -15.08
CA ILE A 466 -9.88 -21.80 -15.37
C ILE A 466 -9.90 -22.77 -16.56
N ARG A 467 -9.18 -22.45 -17.65
CA ARG A 467 -9.15 -23.25 -18.86
C ARG A 467 -8.65 -24.66 -18.57
N LYS A 468 -7.43 -24.78 -18.02
CA LYS A 468 -6.81 -26.06 -17.73
C LYS A 468 -7.67 -26.93 -16.81
N GLY A 469 -8.17 -26.35 -15.70
CA GLY A 469 -8.93 -27.12 -14.71
C GLY A 469 -10.27 -27.65 -15.21
N PHE A 470 -10.96 -26.94 -16.11
CA PHE A 470 -12.21 -27.41 -16.70
C PHE A 470 -12.00 -28.30 -17.94
N GLU A 471 -11.01 -28.03 -18.78
CA GLU A 471 -10.67 -28.89 -19.91
C GLU A 471 -10.19 -30.28 -19.44
N ASP A 472 -9.43 -30.37 -18.34
CA ASP A 472 -9.04 -31.64 -17.71
C ASP A 472 -10.27 -32.47 -17.23
N LYS A 473 -11.41 -31.81 -17.03
CA LYS A 473 -12.71 -32.46 -16.72
C LYS A 473 -13.59 -32.68 -17.96
N GLY A 474 -13.08 -32.40 -19.17
CA GLY A 474 -13.80 -32.57 -20.42
C GLY A 474 -14.85 -31.51 -20.70
N ALA A 475 -14.75 -30.32 -20.11
CA ALA A 475 -15.59 -29.18 -20.40
C ALA A 475 -14.91 -28.24 -21.42
N GLU A 476 -15.69 -27.48 -22.16
CA GLU A 476 -15.23 -26.42 -23.05
C GLU A 476 -15.22 -25.08 -22.33
N VAL A 477 -14.16 -24.26 -22.52
CA VAL A 477 -14.00 -22.95 -21.89
C VAL A 477 -13.87 -21.86 -22.97
N ASN A 478 -14.82 -20.93 -22.96
CA ASN A 478 -14.87 -19.77 -23.86
C ASN A 478 -14.77 -18.46 -23.07
N PHE A 479 -14.09 -17.45 -23.62
CA PHE A 479 -14.02 -16.11 -23.05
C PHE A 479 -14.82 -15.14 -23.89
N VAL A 480 -15.66 -14.35 -23.24
CA VAL A 480 -16.51 -13.34 -23.89
C VAL A 480 -16.17 -11.97 -23.33
N LYS A 481 -15.81 -11.05 -24.20
CA LYS A 481 -15.64 -9.65 -23.86
C LYS A 481 -16.98 -8.95 -23.94
N LYS A 482 -17.42 -8.35 -22.81
CA LYS A 482 -18.68 -7.60 -22.69
C LYS A 482 -18.49 -6.11 -22.91
N GLY A 483 -17.34 -5.58 -22.47
CA GLY A 483 -17.00 -4.17 -22.53
C GLY A 483 -15.47 -3.95 -22.50
N GLU A 484 -15.05 -2.73 -22.29
CA GLU A 484 -13.64 -2.43 -22.03
C GLU A 484 -13.32 -2.92 -20.60
N ASN A 485 -12.40 -3.88 -20.47
CA ASN A 485 -12.01 -4.56 -19.22
C ASN A 485 -13.12 -5.43 -18.56
N ASP A 486 -14.25 -5.61 -19.20
CA ASP A 486 -15.33 -6.49 -18.73
C ASP A 486 -15.34 -7.80 -19.53
N TYR A 487 -15.09 -8.91 -18.84
CA TYR A 487 -14.98 -10.24 -19.41
C TYR A 487 -15.78 -11.26 -18.61
N GLU A 488 -16.25 -12.29 -19.30
CA GLU A 488 -16.82 -13.48 -18.70
C GLU A 488 -16.10 -14.72 -19.22
N ALA A 489 -15.86 -15.69 -18.35
CA ALA A 489 -15.52 -17.04 -18.79
C ALA A 489 -16.78 -17.89 -18.78
N ILE A 490 -17.03 -18.59 -19.88
CA ILE A 490 -18.20 -19.48 -20.04
C ILE A 490 -17.67 -20.90 -20.17
N VAL A 491 -18.11 -21.77 -19.25
CA VAL A 491 -17.78 -23.19 -19.23
C VAL A 491 -19.03 -24.00 -19.61
N THR A 492 -18.86 -24.92 -20.56
CA THR A 492 -19.96 -25.80 -20.99
C THR A 492 -19.55 -27.26 -20.95
N LYS A 493 -20.43 -28.13 -20.43
CA LYS A 493 -20.27 -29.60 -20.47
C LYS A 493 -21.66 -30.27 -20.51
N GLY A 494 -21.97 -30.91 -21.62
CA GLY A 494 -23.32 -31.47 -21.84
C GLY A 494 -24.38 -30.36 -21.80
N GLU A 495 -25.34 -30.46 -20.90
CA GLU A 495 -26.37 -29.45 -20.68
C GLU A 495 -25.98 -28.35 -19.68
N ASP A 496 -24.87 -28.54 -18.94
CA ASP A 496 -24.42 -27.56 -17.96
C ASP A 496 -23.74 -26.38 -18.66
N LYS A 497 -24.20 -25.15 -18.29
CA LYS A 497 -23.59 -23.88 -18.64
C LYS A 497 -23.27 -23.10 -17.37
N ILE A 498 -22.00 -22.73 -17.19
CA ILE A 498 -21.51 -21.97 -16.05
C ILE A 498 -20.85 -20.68 -16.57
N VAL A 499 -21.27 -19.54 -16.06
CA VAL A 499 -20.71 -18.23 -16.37
C VAL A 499 -19.96 -17.74 -15.15
N PHE A 500 -18.70 -17.35 -15.35
CA PHE A 500 -17.83 -16.75 -14.35
C PHE A 500 -17.63 -15.27 -14.71
N PRO A 501 -18.38 -14.33 -14.13
CA PRO A 501 -18.12 -12.92 -14.26
C PRO A 501 -16.76 -12.59 -13.61
N VAL A 502 -15.92 -11.84 -14.31
CA VAL A 502 -14.64 -11.39 -13.76
C VAL A 502 -14.87 -10.41 -12.62
N SER A 503 -13.91 -10.33 -11.69
CA SER A 503 -13.90 -9.47 -10.49
C SER A 503 -14.96 -9.79 -9.44
N LYS A 504 -15.74 -10.87 -9.63
CA LYS A 504 -16.80 -11.30 -8.70
C LYS A 504 -16.45 -12.61 -7.97
N ASN A 505 -17.06 -12.80 -6.82
CA ASN A 505 -16.85 -13.98 -5.96
C ASN A 505 -17.89 -15.10 -6.17
N TYR A 506 -18.62 -15.07 -7.29
CA TYR A 506 -19.65 -16.05 -7.63
C TYR A 506 -19.59 -16.46 -9.11
N ALA A 507 -20.20 -17.61 -9.41
CA ALA A 507 -20.54 -18.04 -10.77
C ALA A 507 -22.05 -18.16 -10.94
N ILE A 508 -22.52 -18.22 -12.19
CA ILE A 508 -23.94 -18.48 -12.55
C ILE A 508 -23.99 -19.84 -13.26
N LYS A 509 -24.47 -20.86 -12.55
CA LYS A 509 -24.65 -22.19 -13.12
C LYS A 509 -26.12 -22.40 -13.52
N ASN A 510 -26.41 -22.59 -14.82
CA ASN A 510 -27.74 -22.81 -15.36
C ASN A 510 -28.79 -21.76 -14.91
N GLY A 511 -28.33 -20.50 -14.71
CA GLY A 511 -29.13 -19.36 -14.24
C GLY A 511 -29.16 -19.15 -12.73
N GLU A 512 -28.58 -20.04 -11.93
CA GLU A 512 -28.49 -19.90 -10.47
C GLU A 512 -27.14 -19.41 -10.00
N LYS A 513 -27.12 -18.43 -9.06
CA LYS A 513 -25.91 -17.90 -8.45
C LYS A 513 -25.29 -18.90 -7.48
N VAL A 514 -23.99 -19.16 -7.62
CA VAL A 514 -23.20 -20.06 -6.75
C VAL A 514 -21.96 -19.33 -6.23
N GLU A 515 -21.80 -19.26 -4.92
CA GLU A 515 -20.64 -18.62 -4.27
C GLU A 515 -19.37 -19.47 -4.43
N LEU A 516 -18.29 -18.85 -4.90
CA LEU A 516 -17.00 -19.50 -5.15
C LEU A 516 -16.10 -19.52 -3.92
N GLY A 517 -16.31 -18.59 -2.99
CA GLY A 517 -15.48 -18.39 -1.82
C GLY A 517 -14.13 -17.72 -2.13
N GLY A 518 -14.01 -17.04 -3.24
CA GLY A 518 -12.89 -16.22 -3.70
C GLY A 518 -13.24 -15.61 -5.05
N LEU A 519 -12.40 -14.73 -5.56
CA LEU A 519 -12.67 -13.95 -6.76
C LEU A 519 -12.37 -14.73 -8.05
N THR A 520 -13.06 -14.37 -9.13
CA THR A 520 -12.68 -14.68 -10.51
C THR A 520 -11.79 -13.56 -11.01
N ILE A 521 -10.52 -13.81 -11.27
CA ILE A 521 -9.54 -12.77 -11.67
C ILE A 521 -9.13 -12.95 -13.14
N TYR A 522 -9.23 -11.88 -13.92
CA TYR A 522 -8.65 -11.81 -15.27
C TYR A 522 -7.27 -11.17 -15.22
N SER A 523 -6.28 -11.87 -15.70
CA SER A 523 -4.91 -11.36 -15.83
C SER A 523 -4.42 -11.52 -17.27
N THR A 524 -4.59 -10.48 -18.05
CA THR A 524 -4.11 -10.24 -19.44
C THR A 524 -4.34 -11.36 -20.47
N ARG A 525 -4.28 -12.64 -20.11
CA ARG A 525 -4.41 -13.79 -21.03
C ARG A 525 -5.05 -15.01 -20.39
N ALA A 526 -5.29 -14.97 -19.11
CA ALA A 526 -5.85 -16.08 -18.35
C ALA A 526 -6.90 -15.57 -17.36
N VAL A 527 -7.89 -16.40 -17.09
CA VAL A 527 -8.84 -16.22 -15.99
C VAL A 527 -8.48 -17.24 -14.92
N TYR A 528 -8.44 -16.79 -13.68
CA TYR A 528 -8.17 -17.60 -12.49
C TYR A 528 -9.40 -17.66 -11.62
N VAL A 529 -9.68 -18.83 -11.06
CA VAL A 529 -10.82 -19.08 -10.19
C VAL A 529 -10.38 -19.89 -8.97
N PRO A 530 -11.13 -19.85 -7.85
CA PRO A 530 -10.90 -20.76 -6.74
C PRO A 530 -11.00 -22.22 -7.17
N LYS A 531 -10.15 -23.09 -6.64
CA LYS A 531 -10.13 -24.53 -6.92
C LYS A 531 -11.50 -25.19 -6.75
N LYS A 532 -12.28 -24.71 -5.77
CA LYS A 532 -13.66 -25.14 -5.51
C LYS A 532 -14.58 -24.93 -6.74
N ALA A 533 -14.29 -23.99 -7.63
CA ALA A 533 -15.09 -23.76 -8.83
C ALA A 533 -15.17 -25.00 -9.73
N PHE A 534 -14.12 -25.82 -9.74
CA PHE A 534 -14.09 -27.04 -10.56
C PHE A 534 -15.08 -28.13 -10.11
N ASP A 535 -15.62 -28.04 -8.90
CA ASP A 535 -16.67 -28.95 -8.40
C ASP A 535 -18.04 -28.67 -9.03
N LEU A 536 -18.19 -27.53 -9.72
CA LEU A 536 -19.41 -27.18 -10.44
C LEU A 536 -19.65 -28.07 -11.67
N VAL A 537 -18.59 -28.73 -12.18
CA VAL A 537 -18.64 -29.71 -13.27
C VAL A 537 -18.30 -31.09 -12.74
N LYS A 538 -19.23 -32.05 -12.91
CA LYS A 538 -19.07 -33.46 -12.55
C LYS A 538 -18.30 -34.27 -13.59
#